data_2dff6141397ff912ba12fc2bcebb6451
#
_entry.id   2dff6141397ff912ba12fc2bcebb6451
#
_cell.length_a   1.000
_cell.length_b   1.000
_cell.length_c   1.000
_cell.angle_alpha   90.00
_cell.angle_beta   90.00
_cell.angle_gamma   90.00
#
_symmetry.space_group_name_H-M   'P 1'
#
loop_
_entity.id
_entity.type
_entity.pdbx_description
1 polymer ?
#
loop_
_entity_poly.entity_id
_entity_poly.type
_entity_poly.pdbx_seq_one_letter_code
_entity_poly.pdbx_strand_id
1 'polypeptide(L)'
;MRITGWLVAAAFVTAVPLDLLAQSGAYRTTSGGQEIATEAYRWSGKTLEATVDVPLAGHRVVTRTVYDDAFAPLSYELRVYALATGVEQQVVHVTFGDSVRWAVEGHGSGAVALDPPRALMQNLLWSHMAAMARRLPGAGDTTLTLHTFLVDNAMVIEIALARRGGRLTATSLAAGTSTAVELALAADGSLDSAAVPSQRLVVRRVSADSVSASRPLVVHAPAPPPAGVVEEPFDWSDGAQQLAGTLTRPERSRGRIPVALIIAGSGPTDRDGNSRLGFRMDVYKKLAWALAQHGIASVRYDKRGVGASPFTGDPTAVAFDDYTADAAAGARALAADARFSKVVLVGHSEGALLAERAANSGVPVAGVAMLAGMGRSFTAVLHEQMAQQLDAGRLAAYDSLMALFLGSGPMPDVPDDLRTLLRPSVRRFVQTESAIDPAAEARRLAVPLLVVQGATDIQVSVRDAEALRAARSDAEVHVIPDANHLFVHIATRDRGAQLATYNDPALPLVPELVSAVTAFIERVTR
;
A
#
# COMPACT_ATOMS: atom_id res chain seq x y z
N MET A 1 69.00 50.90 1.93
CA MET A 1 68.33 50.46 3.16
C MET A 1 67.17 49.56 2.77
N ARG A 2 67.21 48.30 3.16
CA ARG A 2 66.32 47.23 2.73
C ARG A 2 64.96 47.31 3.42
N ILE A 3 63.86 47.20 2.65
CA ILE A 3 62.53 46.97 3.19
C ILE A 3 62.06 45.61 2.63
N THR A 4 61.96 44.68 3.56
CA THR A 4 61.46 43.33 3.33
C THR A 4 59.93 43.36 3.23
N GLY A 5 59.36 42.93 2.10
CA GLY A 5 57.92 42.75 1.93
C GLY A 5 57.44 41.36 2.41
N TRP A 6 56.41 41.35 3.17
CA TRP A 6 55.67 40.12 3.57
C TRP A 6 54.65 39.79 2.50
N LEU A 7 54.81 38.62 1.86
CA LEU A 7 53.79 38.02 1.01
C LEU A 7 52.76 37.32 1.91
N VAL A 8 51.55 37.87 1.94
CA VAL A 8 50.38 37.18 2.48
C VAL A 8 49.87 36.27 1.36
N ALA A 9 50.04 34.96 1.53
CA ALA A 9 49.40 33.97 0.65
C ALA A 9 47.92 33.94 1.00
N ALA A 10 47.11 34.58 0.16
CA ALA A 10 45.67 34.39 0.17
C ALA A 10 45.38 32.99 -0.38
N ALA A 11 44.91 32.09 0.50
CA ALA A 11 44.35 30.82 0.07
C ALA A 11 43.07 31.10 -0.72
N PHE A 12 43.15 30.95 -2.04
CA PHE A 12 41.98 30.91 -2.89
C PHE A 12 41.20 29.64 -2.51
N VAL A 13 40.13 29.77 -1.73
CA VAL A 13 39.05 28.82 -1.72
C VAL A 13 38.42 28.92 -3.10
N THR A 14 38.76 28.01 -3.98
CA THR A 14 38.07 27.87 -5.25
C THR A 14 36.64 27.45 -4.95
N ALA A 15 35.74 28.44 -4.93
CA ALA A 15 34.31 28.19 -5.03
C ALA A 15 34.08 27.39 -6.31
N VAL A 16 33.56 26.20 -6.18
CA VAL A 16 33.10 25.40 -7.33
C VAL A 16 32.06 26.24 -8.05
N PRO A 17 32.21 26.51 -9.36
CA PRO A 17 31.27 27.36 -10.08
C PRO A 17 29.86 26.79 -10.01
N LEU A 18 28.89 27.66 -9.78
CA LEU A 18 27.45 27.34 -9.75
C LEU A 18 26.91 26.74 -11.06
N ASP A 19 27.67 26.82 -12.15
CA ASP A 19 27.28 26.25 -13.45
C ASP A 19 27.34 24.71 -13.54
N LEU A 20 27.81 24.03 -12.50
CA LEU A 20 27.82 22.57 -12.41
C LEU A 20 26.46 21.96 -11.96
N LEU A 21 25.43 22.76 -11.75
CA LEU A 21 24.14 22.34 -11.18
C LEU A 21 23.08 21.95 -12.23
N ALA A 22 23.41 21.90 -13.52
CA ALA A 22 22.54 21.33 -14.55
C ALA A 22 22.89 19.86 -14.79
N GLN A 23 22.99 19.07 -13.73
CA GLN A 23 23.30 17.65 -13.84
C GLN A 23 22.02 16.82 -13.89
N SER A 24 21.90 16.00 -14.93
CA SER A 24 20.92 14.94 -15.00
C SER A 24 21.61 13.57 -15.01
N GLY A 25 20.95 12.56 -14.51
CA GLY A 25 21.47 11.21 -14.52
C GLY A 25 20.39 10.19 -14.18
N ALA A 26 20.78 8.93 -14.18
CA ALA A 26 19.88 7.86 -13.83
C ALA A 26 20.61 6.75 -13.05
N TYR A 27 19.85 6.06 -12.21
CA TYR A 27 20.31 4.91 -11.44
C TYR A 27 19.43 3.69 -11.70
N ARG A 28 20.07 2.53 -11.63
CA ARG A 28 19.40 1.23 -11.61
C ARG A 28 19.69 0.56 -10.28
N THR A 29 18.64 0.13 -9.58
CA THR A 29 18.72 -0.57 -8.32
C THR A 29 18.36 -2.04 -8.52
N THR A 30 19.22 -2.93 -8.08
CA THR A 30 18.99 -4.39 -8.14
C THR A 30 19.07 -4.99 -6.74
N SER A 31 18.29 -6.04 -6.49
CA SER A 31 18.40 -6.90 -5.31
C SER A 31 18.58 -8.34 -5.74
N GLY A 32 19.67 -8.98 -5.29
CA GLY A 32 19.99 -10.33 -5.73
C GLY A 32 20.18 -10.47 -7.26
N GLY A 33 20.51 -9.40 -7.96
CA GLY A 33 20.67 -9.35 -9.42
C GLY A 33 19.39 -9.01 -10.19
N GLN A 34 18.22 -8.97 -9.56
CA GLN A 34 16.96 -8.57 -10.16
C GLN A 34 16.76 -7.06 -10.04
N GLU A 35 16.35 -6.38 -11.12
CA GLU A 35 15.99 -4.97 -11.08
C GLU A 35 14.73 -4.76 -10.23
N ILE A 36 14.82 -3.87 -9.25
CA ILE A 36 13.70 -3.53 -8.36
C ILE A 36 13.25 -2.09 -8.51
N ALA A 37 14.13 -1.19 -8.95
CA ALA A 37 13.78 0.20 -9.20
C ALA A 37 14.73 0.84 -10.22
N THR A 38 14.22 1.88 -10.88
CA THR A 38 15.03 2.81 -11.69
C THR A 38 14.73 4.24 -11.25
N GLU A 39 15.76 5.07 -11.21
CA GLU A 39 15.65 6.49 -10.89
C GLU A 39 16.20 7.32 -12.05
N ALA A 40 15.51 8.42 -12.40
CA ALA A 40 16.02 9.49 -13.22
C ALA A 40 15.97 10.79 -12.44
N TYR A 41 17.03 11.61 -12.48
CA TYR A 41 17.07 12.87 -11.73
C TYR A 41 17.65 14.02 -12.55
N ARG A 42 17.29 15.23 -12.16
CA ARG A 42 17.80 16.48 -12.71
C ARG A 42 17.95 17.54 -11.62
N TRP A 43 19.11 18.19 -11.60
CA TRP A 43 19.33 19.41 -10.83
C TRP A 43 19.04 20.65 -11.70
N SER A 44 18.34 21.61 -11.13
CA SER A 44 18.12 22.95 -11.69
C SER A 44 18.38 23.98 -10.57
N GLY A 45 19.57 24.55 -10.56
CA GLY A 45 20.04 25.38 -9.43
C GLY A 45 20.03 24.57 -8.14
N LYS A 46 19.26 25.00 -7.16
CA LYS A 46 19.10 24.37 -5.83
C LYS A 46 17.95 23.35 -5.79
N THR A 47 17.30 23.09 -6.89
CA THR A 47 16.17 22.17 -6.96
C THR A 47 16.62 20.84 -7.57
N LEU A 48 16.34 19.75 -6.85
CA LEU A 48 16.46 18.39 -7.33
C LEU A 48 15.06 17.87 -7.71
N GLU A 49 14.88 17.51 -8.96
CA GLU A 49 13.72 16.76 -9.44
C GLU A 49 14.17 15.33 -9.69
N ALA A 50 13.42 14.36 -9.14
CA ALA A 50 13.72 12.96 -9.37
C ALA A 50 12.43 12.18 -9.61
N THR A 51 12.55 11.16 -10.44
CA THR A 51 11.48 10.20 -10.75
C THR A 51 12.01 8.81 -10.48
N VAL A 52 11.27 8.01 -9.72
CA VAL A 52 11.60 6.60 -9.45
C VAL A 52 10.45 5.72 -9.92
N ASP A 53 10.76 4.72 -10.72
CA ASP A 53 9.86 3.63 -11.03
C ASP A 53 10.20 2.44 -10.13
N VAL A 54 9.18 1.90 -9.47
CA VAL A 54 9.24 0.68 -8.65
C VAL A 54 8.27 -0.34 -9.24
N PRO A 55 8.68 -1.11 -10.27
CA PRO A 55 7.79 -1.98 -11.05
C PRO A 55 7.05 -3.02 -10.20
N LEU A 56 7.75 -3.62 -9.22
CA LEU A 56 7.15 -4.62 -8.32
C LEU A 56 6.05 -4.02 -7.41
N ALA A 57 6.14 -2.74 -7.08
CA ALA A 57 5.10 -2.03 -6.35
C ALA A 57 4.07 -1.36 -7.27
N GLY A 58 4.31 -1.36 -8.59
CA GLY A 58 3.44 -0.73 -9.58
C GLY A 58 3.38 0.79 -9.48
N HIS A 59 4.41 1.43 -8.91
CA HIS A 59 4.40 2.87 -8.63
C HIS A 59 5.49 3.62 -9.38
N ARG A 60 5.15 4.85 -9.79
CA ARG A 60 6.09 5.92 -10.09
C ARG A 60 6.02 6.97 -8.99
N VAL A 61 7.17 7.30 -8.44
CA VAL A 61 7.32 8.39 -7.46
C VAL A 61 8.01 9.55 -8.17
N VAL A 62 7.39 10.72 -8.16
CA VAL A 62 7.96 11.97 -8.70
C VAL A 62 8.20 12.90 -7.53
N THR A 63 9.40 13.44 -7.42
CA THR A 63 9.77 14.30 -6.30
C THR A 63 10.38 15.61 -6.76
N ARG A 64 10.19 16.63 -5.93
CA ARG A 64 10.82 17.93 -6.08
C ARG A 64 11.35 18.38 -4.72
N THR A 65 12.66 18.52 -4.59
CA THR A 65 13.33 18.94 -3.36
C THR A 65 14.04 20.27 -3.59
N VAL A 66 13.81 21.23 -2.74
CA VAL A 66 14.54 22.50 -2.74
C VAL A 66 15.55 22.48 -1.58
N TYR A 67 16.78 22.82 -1.88
CA TYR A 67 17.90 22.86 -0.92
C TYR A 67 18.43 24.29 -0.74
N ASP A 68 19.12 24.52 0.38
CA ASP A 68 19.96 25.70 0.57
C ASP A 68 21.37 25.52 -0.02
N ASP A 69 22.27 26.50 0.20
CA ASP A 69 23.64 26.46 -0.30
C ASP A 69 24.50 25.36 0.37
N ALA A 70 24.10 24.86 1.52
CA ALA A 70 24.74 23.77 2.26
C ALA A 70 24.13 22.40 1.98
N PHE A 71 23.28 22.27 0.98
CA PHE A 71 22.50 21.06 0.67
C PHE A 71 21.62 20.58 1.84
N ALA A 72 21.16 21.48 2.72
CA ALA A 72 20.09 21.17 3.66
C ALA A 72 18.73 21.37 2.99
N PRO A 73 17.77 20.45 3.17
CA PRO A 73 16.46 20.55 2.54
C PRO A 73 15.65 21.71 3.15
N LEU A 74 14.97 22.48 2.29
CA LEU A 74 14.04 23.56 2.64
C LEU A 74 12.59 23.12 2.45
N SER A 75 12.30 22.42 1.33
CA SER A 75 11.01 21.85 1.06
C SER A 75 11.13 20.60 0.22
N TYR A 76 10.10 19.75 0.30
CA TYR A 76 10.00 18.53 -0.46
C TYR A 76 8.52 18.29 -0.86
N GLU A 77 8.31 17.94 -2.10
CA GLU A 77 7.04 17.48 -2.63
C GLU A 77 7.24 16.10 -3.23
N LEU A 78 6.33 15.19 -2.93
CA LEU A 78 6.29 13.85 -3.49
C LEU A 78 4.91 13.61 -4.09
N ARG A 79 4.88 13.05 -5.29
CA ARG A 79 3.67 12.57 -5.97
C ARG A 79 3.87 11.11 -6.34
N VAL A 80 2.91 10.27 -5.97
CA VAL A 80 2.89 8.86 -6.33
C VAL A 80 1.85 8.63 -7.40
N TYR A 81 2.26 7.96 -8.48
CA TYR A 81 1.39 7.59 -9.60
C TYR A 81 1.39 6.08 -9.77
N ALA A 82 0.25 5.52 -10.16
CA ALA A 82 0.20 4.13 -10.62
C ALA A 82 0.90 4.02 -11.98
N LEU A 83 1.89 3.14 -12.09
CA LEU A 83 2.64 2.94 -13.35
C LEU A 83 1.74 2.50 -14.51
N ALA A 84 0.77 1.63 -14.23
CA ALA A 84 -0.11 1.08 -15.26
C ALA A 84 -1.09 2.12 -15.84
N THR A 85 -1.50 3.12 -15.06
CA THR A 85 -2.56 4.07 -15.47
C THR A 85 -2.11 5.51 -15.48
N GLY A 86 -0.98 5.83 -14.88
CA GLY A 86 -0.53 7.21 -14.68
C GLY A 86 -1.40 8.03 -13.73
N VAL A 87 -2.35 7.42 -13.03
CA VAL A 87 -3.22 8.16 -12.11
C VAL A 87 -2.48 8.47 -10.83
N GLU A 88 -2.57 9.73 -10.39
CA GLU A 88 -2.02 10.18 -9.12
C GLU A 88 -2.75 9.52 -7.95
N GLN A 89 -1.98 8.96 -7.03
CA GLN A 89 -2.48 8.21 -5.87
C GLN A 89 -2.26 8.96 -4.57
N GLN A 90 -1.19 9.74 -4.48
CA GLN A 90 -0.81 10.42 -3.26
C GLN A 90 0.02 11.66 -3.57
N VAL A 91 -0.20 12.72 -2.78
CA VAL A 91 0.66 13.91 -2.75
C VAL A 91 1.08 14.17 -1.32
N VAL A 92 2.38 14.38 -1.11
CA VAL A 92 2.97 14.69 0.19
C VAL A 92 3.76 15.98 0.08
N HIS A 93 3.52 16.91 0.99
CA HIS A 93 4.29 18.14 1.13
C HIS A 93 5.06 18.12 2.45
N VAL A 94 6.34 18.46 2.40
CA VAL A 94 7.21 18.57 3.58
C VAL A 94 7.90 19.92 3.58
N THR A 95 7.91 20.60 4.71
CA THR A 95 8.64 21.85 4.91
C THR A 95 9.60 21.72 6.09
N PHE A 96 10.78 22.31 5.96
CA PHE A 96 11.85 22.25 6.94
C PHE A 96 12.06 23.64 7.55
N GLY A 97 11.96 23.73 8.86
CA GLY A 97 12.18 24.90 9.69
C GLY A 97 12.69 24.45 11.06
N ASP A 98 12.25 25.08 12.16
CA ASP A 98 12.56 24.62 13.52
C ASP A 98 11.95 23.24 13.83
N SER A 99 10.99 22.84 13.03
CA SER A 99 10.43 21.49 12.96
C SER A 99 10.21 21.11 11.51
N VAL A 100 10.23 19.81 11.23
CA VAL A 100 9.72 19.29 9.95
C VAL A 100 8.21 19.17 10.07
N ARG A 101 7.51 19.74 9.10
CA ARG A 101 6.05 19.63 8.98
C ARG A 101 5.72 18.91 7.68
N TRP A 102 4.80 17.97 7.74
CA TRP A 102 4.32 17.28 6.55
C TRP A 102 2.80 17.30 6.47
N ALA A 103 2.30 17.25 5.27
CA ALA A 103 0.88 17.06 4.96
C ALA A 103 0.76 16.05 3.83
N VAL A 104 -0.18 15.14 3.96
CA VAL A 104 -0.61 14.21 2.91
C VAL A 104 -1.99 14.64 2.47
N GLU A 105 -2.14 15.01 1.19
CA GLU A 105 -3.41 15.50 0.67
C GLU A 105 -4.55 14.50 0.92
N GLY A 106 -5.66 14.99 1.47
CA GLY A 106 -6.82 14.17 1.82
C GLY A 106 -6.62 13.21 3.01
N HIS A 107 -5.47 13.27 3.76
CA HIS A 107 -5.14 12.21 4.72
C HIS A 107 -4.59 12.68 6.08
N GLY A 108 -4.30 13.96 6.21
CA GLY A 108 -3.80 14.53 7.46
C GLY A 108 -2.39 15.07 7.38
N SER A 109 -1.92 15.58 8.51
CA SER A 109 -0.62 16.24 8.62
C SER A 109 0.02 15.97 9.98
N GLY A 110 1.31 16.28 10.10
CA GLY A 110 2.05 16.16 11.35
C GLY A 110 3.26 17.06 11.39
N ALA A 111 3.92 17.08 12.54
CA ALA A 111 5.18 17.77 12.74
C ALA A 111 6.06 17.00 13.70
N VAL A 112 7.38 17.09 13.50
CA VAL A 112 8.39 16.53 14.41
C VAL A 112 9.57 17.50 14.52
N ALA A 113 10.17 17.59 15.70
CA ALA A 113 11.40 18.35 15.88
C ALA A 113 12.53 17.70 15.07
N LEU A 114 13.36 18.52 14.44
CA LEU A 114 14.52 18.07 13.67
C LEU A 114 15.68 19.04 13.86
N ASP A 115 16.66 18.62 14.64
CA ASP A 115 17.84 19.41 14.93
C ASP A 115 18.80 19.50 13.72
N PRO A 116 19.56 20.60 13.59
CA PRO A 116 20.64 20.67 12.60
C PRO A 116 21.81 19.74 12.97
N PRO A 117 22.55 19.23 11.96
CA PRO A 117 22.35 19.45 10.52
C PRO A 117 21.27 18.53 9.95
N ARG A 118 20.28 19.13 9.31
CA ARG A 118 19.06 18.47 8.81
C ARG A 118 19.29 17.82 7.46
N ALA A 119 18.67 16.65 7.25
CA ALA A 119 18.65 15.97 5.96
C ALA A 119 17.27 15.35 5.66
N LEU A 120 17.10 14.89 4.43
CA LEU A 120 15.90 14.23 3.93
C LEU A 120 16.31 12.94 3.25
N MET A 121 15.58 11.87 3.50
CA MET A 121 15.71 10.61 2.79
C MET A 121 14.33 10.06 2.41
N GLN A 122 14.26 9.57 1.20
CA GLN A 122 13.16 8.77 0.66
C GLN A 122 13.76 7.46 0.16
N ASN A 123 13.14 6.33 0.44
CA ASN A 123 13.63 5.03 -0.04
C ASN A 123 13.75 4.98 -1.56
N LEU A 124 14.80 4.36 -2.05
CA LEU A 124 15.14 4.21 -3.47
C LEU A 124 15.47 5.51 -4.23
N LEU A 125 15.54 6.66 -3.54
CA LEU A 125 15.99 7.95 -4.10
C LEU A 125 17.49 8.17 -3.81
N TRP A 126 18.33 7.68 -4.70
CA TRP A 126 19.80 7.71 -4.55
C TRP A 126 20.39 9.09 -4.79
N SER A 127 19.68 9.93 -5.56
CA SER A 127 20.06 11.34 -5.75
C SER A 127 20.02 12.14 -4.43
N HIS A 128 19.15 11.79 -3.48
CA HIS A 128 19.15 12.36 -2.12
C HIS A 128 20.39 11.94 -1.32
N MET A 129 20.81 10.68 -1.46
CA MET A 129 22.04 10.19 -0.82
C MET A 129 23.27 10.90 -1.36
N ALA A 130 23.32 11.16 -2.68
CA ALA A 130 24.36 11.96 -3.30
C ALA A 130 24.35 13.42 -2.76
N ALA A 131 23.17 14.02 -2.56
CA ALA A 131 23.04 15.36 -1.96
C ALA A 131 23.56 15.39 -0.52
N MET A 132 23.25 14.39 0.29
CA MET A 132 23.80 14.27 1.66
C MET A 132 25.32 14.11 1.64
N ALA A 133 25.87 13.29 0.75
CA ALA A 133 27.31 13.03 0.66
C ALA A 133 28.13 14.28 0.29
N ARG A 134 27.55 15.23 -0.47
CA ARG A 134 28.16 16.52 -0.80
C ARG A 134 28.40 17.42 0.42
N ARG A 135 27.73 17.15 1.53
CA ARG A 135 27.88 17.92 2.77
C ARG A 135 29.09 17.54 3.60
N LEU A 136 29.77 16.43 3.26
CA LEU A 136 31.01 16.05 3.93
C LEU A 136 32.12 17.04 3.61
N PRO A 137 32.76 17.65 4.61
CA PRO A 137 33.82 18.61 4.39
C PRO A 137 35.09 17.93 3.86
N GLY A 138 35.77 18.63 2.94
CA GLY A 138 37.12 18.27 2.47
C GLY A 138 37.23 16.93 1.73
N ALA A 139 38.47 16.53 1.42
CA ALA A 139 38.80 15.28 0.73
C ALA A 139 39.38 14.20 1.67
N GLY A 140 39.75 14.56 2.90
CA GLY A 140 40.35 13.66 3.90
C GLY A 140 39.35 12.84 4.69
N ASP A 141 39.88 12.07 5.63
CA ASP A 141 39.05 11.31 6.59
C ASP A 141 38.22 12.26 7.45
N THR A 142 36.91 12.05 7.43
CA THR A 142 35.93 12.92 8.10
C THR A 142 34.66 12.16 8.40
N THR A 143 33.90 12.68 9.36
CA THR A 143 32.55 12.18 9.70
C THR A 143 31.58 13.34 9.86
N LEU A 144 30.33 13.13 9.51
CA LEU A 144 29.23 14.07 9.69
C LEU A 144 27.96 13.29 10.04
N THR A 145 27.36 13.59 11.18
CA THR A 145 26.04 13.03 11.54
C THR A 145 24.96 13.99 11.10
N LEU A 146 23.96 13.46 10.39
CA LEU A 146 22.80 14.18 9.89
C LEU A 146 21.55 13.69 10.59
N HIS A 147 20.74 14.59 11.12
CA HIS A 147 19.38 14.29 11.56
C HIS A 147 18.48 14.26 10.32
N THR A 148 17.99 13.08 9.98
CA THR A 148 17.37 12.80 8.69
C THR A 148 15.89 12.50 8.86
N PHE A 149 15.04 13.25 8.18
CA PHE A 149 13.62 12.94 8.10
C PHE A 149 13.39 11.88 7.02
N LEU A 150 12.85 10.73 7.44
CA LEU A 150 12.39 9.67 6.54
C LEU A 150 10.95 9.94 6.13
N VAL A 151 10.73 10.21 4.84
CA VAL A 151 9.40 10.54 4.31
C VAL A 151 8.45 9.36 4.40
N ASP A 152 8.93 8.14 4.11
CA ASP A 152 8.11 6.93 4.06
C ASP A 152 7.38 6.64 5.38
N ASN A 153 8.00 6.97 6.51
CA ASN A 153 7.50 6.63 7.85
C ASN A 153 7.21 7.86 8.72
N ALA A 154 7.44 9.07 8.18
CA ALA A 154 7.33 10.35 8.89
C ALA A 154 8.12 10.35 10.22
N MET A 155 9.33 9.79 10.22
CA MET A 155 10.17 9.65 11.41
C MET A 155 11.55 10.27 11.21
N VAL A 156 12.23 10.59 12.31
CA VAL A 156 13.60 11.11 12.32
C VAL A 156 14.56 10.00 12.71
N ILE A 157 15.64 9.87 11.95
CA ILE A 157 16.76 8.99 12.25
C ILE A 157 18.10 9.75 12.14
N GLU A 158 19.14 9.21 12.74
CA GLU A 158 20.50 9.68 12.53
C GLU A 158 21.17 8.89 11.39
N ILE A 159 21.80 9.63 10.47
CA ILE A 159 22.68 9.06 9.45
C ILE A 159 24.08 9.60 9.65
N ALA A 160 25.02 8.72 10.00
CA ALA A 160 26.43 9.03 10.07
C ALA A 160 27.07 8.82 8.69
N LEU A 161 27.50 9.90 8.05
CA LEU A 161 28.35 9.87 6.87
C LEU A 161 29.81 9.80 7.30
N ALA A 162 30.59 8.89 6.76
CA ALA A 162 32.01 8.79 7.05
C ALA A 162 32.82 8.58 5.78
N ARG A 163 33.91 9.35 5.64
CA ARG A 163 34.97 9.09 4.67
C ARG A 163 36.21 8.60 5.41
N ARG A 164 36.71 7.40 5.06
CA ARG A 164 37.90 6.81 5.65
C ARG A 164 38.73 6.08 4.60
N GLY A 165 39.98 6.47 4.44
CA GLY A 165 40.87 5.88 3.43
C GLY A 165 40.30 5.91 2.02
N GLY A 166 39.59 6.98 1.65
CA GLY A 166 38.94 7.16 0.36
C GLY A 166 37.59 6.42 0.20
N ARG A 167 37.18 5.58 1.16
CA ARG A 167 35.87 4.93 1.16
C ARG A 167 34.83 5.85 1.82
N LEU A 168 33.67 5.95 1.20
CA LEU A 168 32.51 6.70 1.73
C LEU A 168 31.42 5.73 2.17
N THR A 169 30.95 5.90 3.39
CA THR A 169 29.84 5.12 3.95
C THR A 169 28.79 6.04 4.54
N ALA A 170 27.52 5.63 4.44
CA ALA A 170 26.42 6.20 5.21
C ALA A 170 25.86 5.10 6.12
N THR A 171 25.81 5.36 7.42
CA THR A 171 25.30 4.39 8.39
C THR A 171 24.07 4.97 9.08
N SER A 172 22.93 4.32 8.92
CA SER A 172 21.72 4.68 9.66
C SER A 172 21.61 3.86 10.94
N LEU A 173 21.20 4.52 12.03
CA LEU A 173 20.86 3.91 13.30
C LEU A 173 19.35 4.11 13.53
N ALA A 174 18.57 3.06 13.34
CA ALA A 174 17.14 3.08 13.61
C ALA A 174 16.75 1.89 14.50
N ALA A 175 16.12 2.16 15.63
CA ALA A 175 15.59 1.16 16.57
C ALA A 175 16.59 0.04 16.96
N GLY A 176 17.87 0.39 17.15
CA GLY A 176 18.91 -0.56 17.52
C GLY A 176 19.53 -1.36 16.37
N THR A 177 19.04 -1.16 15.14
CA THR A 177 19.59 -1.82 13.94
C THR A 177 20.42 -0.82 13.15
N SER A 178 21.65 -1.23 12.78
CA SER A 178 22.57 -0.43 11.96
C SER A 178 22.52 -0.93 10.52
N THR A 179 22.19 -0.03 9.59
CA THR A 179 22.29 -0.31 8.16
C THR A 179 23.38 0.54 7.53
N ALA A 180 24.39 -0.12 6.95
CA ALA A 180 25.49 0.54 6.26
C ALA A 180 25.24 0.54 4.75
N VAL A 181 25.43 1.71 4.14
CA VAL A 181 25.43 1.95 2.69
C VAL A 181 26.84 2.32 2.27
N GLU A 182 27.44 1.56 1.38
CA GLU A 182 28.70 1.89 0.75
C GLU A 182 28.43 2.79 -0.45
N LEU A 183 29.16 3.90 -0.59
CA LEU A 183 28.95 4.89 -1.64
C LEU A 183 30.24 5.13 -2.43
N ALA A 184 30.13 5.20 -3.75
CA ALA A 184 31.17 5.70 -4.63
C ALA A 184 30.65 6.92 -5.38
N LEU A 185 31.36 8.05 -5.26
CA LEU A 185 31.02 9.29 -5.96
C LEU A 185 31.89 9.44 -7.20
N ALA A 186 31.30 9.92 -8.27
CA ALA A 186 32.00 10.40 -9.46
C ALA A 186 32.67 11.76 -9.18
N ALA A 187 33.56 12.19 -10.07
CA ALA A 187 34.30 13.45 -9.93
C ALA A 187 33.38 14.69 -9.90
N ASP A 188 32.18 14.59 -10.48
CA ASP A 188 31.15 15.63 -10.49
C ASP A 188 30.31 15.66 -9.17
N GLY A 189 30.64 14.79 -8.21
CA GLY A 189 29.91 14.68 -6.93
C GLY A 189 28.56 13.95 -7.05
N SER A 190 28.20 13.43 -8.22
CA SER A 190 27.08 12.51 -8.36
C SER A 190 27.46 11.11 -7.85
N LEU A 191 26.47 10.28 -7.52
CA LEU A 191 26.72 8.90 -7.16
C LEU A 191 27.10 8.10 -8.42
N ASP A 192 28.21 7.37 -8.37
CA ASP A 192 28.60 6.41 -9.40
C ASP A 192 28.01 5.03 -9.10
N SER A 193 28.11 4.62 -7.84
CA SER A 193 27.48 3.39 -7.35
C SER A 193 27.19 3.44 -5.86
N ALA A 194 26.26 2.58 -5.40
CA ALA A 194 26.04 2.31 -4.00
C ALA A 194 25.75 0.83 -3.77
N ALA A 195 26.01 0.36 -2.55
CA ALA A 195 25.64 -0.97 -2.11
C ALA A 195 25.10 -0.97 -0.68
N VAL A 196 24.07 -1.76 -0.43
CA VAL A 196 23.54 -2.09 0.91
C VAL A 196 23.69 -3.60 1.10
N PRO A 197 24.86 -4.07 1.63
CA PRO A 197 25.17 -5.51 1.67
C PRO A 197 24.14 -6.34 2.45
N SER A 198 23.62 -5.79 3.57
CA SER A 198 22.60 -6.45 4.41
C SER A 198 21.30 -6.74 3.68
N GLN A 199 20.98 -5.97 2.64
CA GLN A 199 19.76 -6.08 1.82
C GLN A 199 20.03 -6.64 0.41
N ARG A 200 21.30 -6.98 0.09
CA ARG A 200 21.76 -7.38 -1.25
C ARG A 200 21.42 -6.36 -2.34
N LEU A 201 21.32 -5.08 -1.96
CA LEU A 201 21.05 -4.00 -2.91
C LEU A 201 22.34 -3.54 -3.57
N VAL A 202 22.29 -3.35 -4.88
CA VAL A 202 23.35 -2.74 -5.68
C VAL A 202 22.73 -1.67 -6.56
N VAL A 203 23.33 -0.49 -6.54
CA VAL A 203 22.94 0.67 -7.34
C VAL A 203 24.06 1.02 -8.29
N ARG A 204 23.71 1.28 -9.52
CA ARG A 204 24.69 1.71 -10.54
C ARG A 204 24.14 2.89 -11.31
N ARG A 205 25.03 3.85 -11.58
CA ARG A 205 24.76 4.90 -12.56
C ARG A 205 24.63 4.28 -13.95
N VAL A 206 23.60 4.69 -14.68
CA VAL A 206 23.31 4.20 -16.03
C VAL A 206 22.91 5.36 -16.93
N SER A 207 22.81 5.12 -18.26
CA SER A 207 22.26 6.11 -19.18
C SER A 207 20.78 6.36 -18.88
N ALA A 208 20.36 7.62 -18.92
CA ALA A 208 18.96 7.99 -18.71
C ALA A 208 18.01 7.29 -19.70
N ASP A 209 18.43 7.12 -20.94
CA ASP A 209 17.63 6.44 -21.98
C ASP A 209 17.37 4.95 -21.68
N SER A 210 18.17 4.36 -20.79
CA SER A 210 18.08 2.94 -20.42
C SER A 210 17.11 2.65 -19.30
N VAL A 211 16.45 3.67 -18.72
CA VAL A 211 15.55 3.52 -17.56
C VAL A 211 14.13 3.99 -17.88
N SER A 212 13.15 3.30 -17.32
CA SER A 212 11.73 3.64 -17.48
C SER A 212 11.37 4.97 -16.82
N ALA A 213 12.01 5.30 -15.71
CA ALA A 213 11.82 6.54 -14.97
C ALA A 213 12.08 7.82 -15.79
N SER A 214 12.90 7.75 -16.84
CA SER A 214 13.16 8.87 -17.76
C SER A 214 12.05 9.11 -18.79
N ARG A 215 11.12 8.16 -18.94
CA ARG A 215 10.06 8.26 -19.93
C ARG A 215 8.86 9.00 -19.36
N PRO A 216 8.12 9.78 -20.16
CA PRO A 216 6.87 10.39 -19.72
C PRO A 216 5.89 9.34 -19.19
N LEU A 217 5.20 9.68 -18.10
CA LEU A 217 4.09 8.88 -17.61
C LEU A 217 2.85 9.17 -18.46
N VAL A 218 2.23 8.13 -18.99
CA VAL A 218 0.94 8.27 -19.68
C VAL A 218 -0.16 8.31 -18.63
N VAL A 219 -0.76 9.48 -18.45
CA VAL A 219 -1.87 9.65 -17.50
C VAL A 219 -3.17 9.25 -18.17
N HIS A 220 -3.83 8.23 -17.64
CA HIS A 220 -5.17 7.83 -18.06
C HIS A 220 -6.19 8.41 -17.08
N ALA A 221 -7.15 9.18 -17.57
CA ALA A 221 -8.30 9.58 -16.76
C ALA A 221 -9.03 8.32 -16.26
N PRO A 222 -9.58 8.33 -15.02
CA PRO A 222 -10.42 7.23 -14.55
C PRO A 222 -11.53 6.94 -15.55
N ALA A 223 -11.75 5.68 -15.88
CA ALA A 223 -12.83 5.29 -16.78
C ALA A 223 -14.18 5.76 -16.18
N PRO A 224 -15.03 6.43 -16.98
CA PRO A 224 -16.38 6.76 -16.53
C PRO A 224 -17.23 5.48 -16.39
N PRO A 225 -18.31 5.52 -15.62
CA PRO A 225 -19.26 4.42 -15.57
C PRO A 225 -19.73 4.03 -17.00
N PRO A 226 -19.97 2.73 -17.26
CA PRO A 226 -20.52 2.29 -18.54
C PRO A 226 -21.87 2.96 -18.83
N ALA A 227 -22.23 3.05 -20.10
CA ALA A 227 -23.54 3.58 -20.51
C ALA A 227 -24.70 2.86 -19.79
N GLY A 228 -25.65 3.62 -19.28
CA GLY A 228 -26.77 3.10 -18.50
C GLY A 228 -26.48 2.77 -17.04
N VAL A 229 -25.27 3.09 -16.55
CA VAL A 229 -24.86 2.97 -15.13
C VAL A 229 -24.62 4.34 -14.57
N VAL A 230 -25.13 4.60 -13.37
CA VAL A 230 -24.91 5.85 -12.62
C VAL A 230 -24.31 5.55 -11.26
N GLU A 231 -23.49 6.49 -10.78
CA GLU A 231 -22.88 6.46 -9.47
C GLU A 231 -23.26 7.71 -8.68
N GLU A 232 -23.56 7.53 -7.39
CA GLU A 232 -23.90 8.62 -6.49
C GLU A 232 -23.40 8.33 -5.07
N PRO A 233 -23.14 9.33 -4.22
CA PRO A 233 -22.77 9.12 -2.84
C PRO A 233 -23.85 8.34 -2.07
N PHE A 234 -23.41 7.44 -1.18
CA PHE A 234 -24.26 6.74 -0.23
C PHE A 234 -23.49 6.55 1.07
N ASP A 235 -23.68 7.46 1.99
CA ASP A 235 -22.97 7.50 3.25
C ASP A 235 -23.87 7.04 4.39
N TRP A 236 -23.30 6.47 5.46
CA TRP A 236 -24.03 6.10 6.66
C TRP A 236 -23.15 6.24 7.91
N SER A 237 -23.73 5.98 9.07
CA SER A 237 -23.01 6.04 10.34
C SER A 237 -23.21 4.75 11.15
N ASP A 238 -22.16 4.35 11.85
CA ASP A 238 -22.24 3.43 12.98
C ASP A 238 -21.80 4.18 14.24
N GLY A 239 -22.78 4.60 15.04
CA GLY A 239 -22.54 5.53 16.15
C GLY A 239 -21.88 6.82 15.68
N ALA A 240 -20.69 7.10 16.20
CA ALA A 240 -19.89 8.28 15.80
C ALA A 240 -19.06 8.05 14.53
N GLN A 241 -18.89 6.80 14.09
CA GLN A 241 -18.13 6.47 12.90
C GLN A 241 -18.93 6.83 11.64
N GLN A 242 -18.37 7.70 10.81
CA GLN A 242 -18.91 8.04 9.51
C GLN A 242 -18.28 7.14 8.44
N LEU A 243 -19.09 6.63 7.53
CA LEU A 243 -18.68 5.75 6.45
C LEU A 243 -19.15 6.31 5.13
N ALA A 244 -18.19 6.56 4.25
CA ALA A 244 -18.43 7.12 2.94
C ALA A 244 -18.51 6.00 1.90
N GLY A 245 -19.59 5.95 1.16
CA GLY A 245 -19.86 4.95 0.14
C GLY A 245 -20.20 5.54 -1.22
N THR A 246 -20.24 4.67 -2.21
CA THR A 246 -20.73 4.96 -3.57
C THR A 246 -21.79 3.94 -3.92
N LEU A 247 -23.00 4.42 -4.17
CA LEU A 247 -24.08 3.67 -4.76
C LEU A 247 -23.88 3.65 -6.28
N THR A 248 -23.82 2.44 -6.83
CA THR A 248 -23.82 2.18 -8.28
C THR A 248 -25.14 1.48 -8.63
N ARG A 249 -25.87 1.99 -9.62
CA ARG A 249 -27.16 1.44 -10.01
C ARG A 249 -27.44 1.60 -11.51
N PRO A 250 -28.39 0.87 -12.06
CA PRO A 250 -28.93 1.18 -13.40
C PRO A 250 -29.44 2.63 -13.43
N GLU A 251 -29.17 3.34 -14.52
CA GLU A 251 -29.72 4.69 -14.75
C GLU A 251 -31.26 4.69 -14.71
N ARG A 252 -31.85 3.64 -15.26
CA ARG A 252 -33.32 3.44 -15.28
C ARG A 252 -33.67 2.13 -14.60
N SER A 253 -34.52 2.18 -13.59
CA SER A 253 -35.08 1.02 -12.92
C SER A 253 -36.60 1.14 -12.84
N ARG A 254 -37.30 -0.01 -12.93
CA ARG A 254 -38.75 -0.05 -12.70
C ARG A 254 -39.01 -0.66 -11.33
N GLY A 255 -39.59 0.16 -10.43
CA GLY A 255 -39.86 -0.27 -9.06
C GLY A 255 -38.61 -0.45 -8.21
N ARG A 256 -38.76 -1.19 -7.11
CA ARG A 256 -37.67 -1.52 -6.17
C ARG A 256 -36.77 -2.60 -6.77
N ILE A 257 -35.47 -2.41 -6.70
CA ILE A 257 -34.49 -3.36 -7.22
C ILE A 257 -33.66 -3.97 -6.08
N PRO A 258 -33.04 -5.16 -6.26
CA PRO A 258 -32.11 -5.69 -5.27
C PRO A 258 -30.85 -4.82 -5.17
N VAL A 259 -30.25 -4.84 -3.97
CA VAL A 259 -28.99 -4.14 -3.71
C VAL A 259 -27.97 -5.02 -3.02
N ALA A 260 -26.72 -4.96 -3.47
CA ALA A 260 -25.58 -5.61 -2.85
C ALA A 260 -24.78 -4.61 -2.00
N LEU A 261 -24.39 -4.98 -0.77
CA LEU A 261 -23.34 -4.28 -0.03
C LEU A 261 -22.02 -5.01 -0.25
N ILE A 262 -21.08 -4.37 -0.93
CA ILE A 262 -19.74 -4.93 -1.22
C ILE A 262 -18.81 -4.54 -0.07
N ILE A 263 -18.23 -5.54 0.58
CA ILE A 263 -17.40 -5.42 1.78
C ILE A 263 -15.97 -5.80 1.42
N ALA A 264 -15.06 -4.85 1.58
CA ALA A 264 -13.66 -4.98 1.19
C ALA A 264 -12.87 -5.97 2.06
N GLY A 265 -11.85 -6.58 1.46
CA GLY A 265 -10.87 -7.45 2.13
C GLY A 265 -9.93 -6.71 3.07
N SER A 266 -8.89 -7.41 3.59
CA SER A 266 -7.95 -6.92 4.59
C SER A 266 -7.14 -5.70 4.15
N GLY A 267 -6.59 -5.01 5.17
CA GLY A 267 -5.73 -3.84 5.00
C GLY A 267 -6.49 -2.55 4.66
N PRO A 268 -5.79 -1.47 4.31
CA PRO A 268 -6.36 -0.16 3.98
C PRO A 268 -6.89 -0.15 2.53
N THR A 269 -7.86 -1.03 2.26
CA THR A 269 -8.50 -1.19 0.95
C THR A 269 -9.69 -0.24 0.84
N ASP A 270 -9.71 0.59 -0.21
CA ASP A 270 -10.75 1.55 -0.49
C ASP A 270 -12.01 0.90 -1.12
N ARG A 271 -13.05 1.71 -1.33
CA ARG A 271 -14.32 1.29 -1.91
C ARG A 271 -14.23 0.70 -3.31
N ASP A 272 -13.19 1.04 -4.07
CA ASP A 272 -12.99 0.55 -5.44
C ASP A 272 -12.17 -0.75 -5.49
N GLY A 273 -11.60 -1.19 -4.36
CA GLY A 273 -10.76 -2.38 -4.25
C GLY A 273 -9.27 -2.07 -4.44
N ASN A 274 -8.88 -0.81 -4.23
CA ASN A 274 -7.50 -0.38 -4.33
C ASN A 274 -6.88 -0.21 -2.93
N SER A 275 -5.56 -0.29 -2.84
CA SER A 275 -4.85 -0.09 -1.58
C SER A 275 -3.65 0.83 -1.77
N ARG A 276 -3.43 1.71 -0.80
CA ARG A 276 -2.22 2.54 -0.73
C ARG A 276 -0.92 1.75 -0.62
N LEU A 277 -1.01 0.46 -0.28
CA LEU A 277 0.12 -0.45 -0.27
C LEU A 277 0.55 -0.90 -1.68
N GLY A 278 -0.03 -0.31 -2.73
CA GLY A 278 0.40 -0.49 -4.10
C GLY A 278 -0.49 -1.37 -4.96
N PHE A 279 -1.71 -1.65 -4.54
CA PHE A 279 -2.64 -2.44 -5.35
C PHE A 279 -3.70 -1.54 -5.98
N ARG A 280 -3.85 -1.65 -7.31
CA ARG A 280 -4.87 -0.92 -8.05
C ARG A 280 -5.49 -1.79 -9.13
N MET A 281 -6.68 -2.29 -8.84
CA MET A 281 -7.41 -3.21 -9.72
C MET A 281 -8.85 -2.78 -10.01
N ASP A 282 -9.39 -1.85 -9.23
CA ASP A 282 -10.79 -1.41 -9.32
C ASP A 282 -11.79 -2.60 -9.26
N VAL A 283 -11.46 -3.67 -8.53
CA VAL A 283 -12.21 -4.94 -8.51
C VAL A 283 -13.66 -4.74 -8.10
N TYR A 284 -13.89 -4.00 -7.00
CA TYR A 284 -15.25 -3.78 -6.50
C TYR A 284 -16.02 -2.81 -7.37
N LYS A 285 -15.35 -1.83 -7.96
CA LYS A 285 -15.92 -0.91 -8.94
C LYS A 285 -16.39 -1.64 -10.19
N LYS A 286 -15.54 -2.52 -10.75
CA LYS A 286 -15.89 -3.36 -11.91
C LYS A 286 -17.06 -4.28 -11.59
N LEU A 287 -17.07 -4.92 -10.41
CA LEU A 287 -18.19 -5.77 -9.99
C LEU A 287 -19.47 -4.95 -9.85
N ALA A 288 -19.40 -3.76 -9.23
CA ALA A 288 -20.55 -2.87 -9.08
C ALA A 288 -21.14 -2.44 -10.44
N TRP A 289 -20.29 -2.09 -11.40
CA TRP A 289 -20.73 -1.78 -12.76
C TRP A 289 -21.39 -2.96 -13.47
N ALA A 290 -20.79 -4.15 -13.34
CA ALA A 290 -21.36 -5.36 -13.91
C ALA A 290 -22.73 -5.70 -13.30
N LEU A 291 -22.88 -5.60 -11.97
CA LEU A 291 -24.17 -5.78 -11.29
C LEU A 291 -25.22 -4.78 -11.78
N ALA A 292 -24.86 -3.50 -11.93
CA ALA A 292 -25.78 -2.46 -12.41
C ALA A 292 -26.24 -2.75 -13.85
N GLN A 293 -25.39 -3.27 -14.73
CA GLN A 293 -25.76 -3.70 -16.09
C GLN A 293 -26.77 -4.86 -16.09
N HIS A 294 -26.84 -5.64 -15.00
CA HIS A 294 -27.81 -6.71 -14.78
C HIS A 294 -29.03 -6.29 -13.94
N GLY A 295 -29.23 -4.98 -13.72
CA GLY A 295 -30.39 -4.48 -12.99
C GLY A 295 -30.28 -4.54 -11.47
N ILE A 296 -29.12 -4.81 -10.91
CA ILE A 296 -28.83 -4.91 -9.48
C ILE A 296 -28.06 -3.67 -9.03
N ALA A 297 -28.55 -2.98 -8.01
CA ALA A 297 -27.79 -1.91 -7.37
C ALA A 297 -26.70 -2.49 -6.48
N SER A 298 -25.65 -1.70 -6.23
CA SER A 298 -24.65 -2.04 -5.22
C SER A 298 -24.09 -0.81 -4.52
N VAL A 299 -23.71 -0.96 -3.26
CA VAL A 299 -22.95 0.03 -2.52
C VAL A 299 -21.61 -0.58 -2.13
N ARG A 300 -20.55 0.13 -2.42
CA ARG A 300 -19.18 -0.13 -1.98
C ARG A 300 -18.73 1.05 -1.13
N TYR A 301 -17.91 0.79 -0.09
CA TYR A 301 -17.56 1.84 0.88
C TYR A 301 -16.10 1.76 1.31
N ASP A 302 -15.58 2.90 1.72
CA ASP A 302 -14.28 2.99 2.37
C ASP A 302 -14.40 2.51 3.81
N LYS A 303 -13.55 1.58 4.22
CA LYS A 303 -13.48 1.15 5.62
C LYS A 303 -13.05 2.32 6.52
N ARG A 304 -13.32 2.24 7.83
CA ARG A 304 -12.89 3.27 8.80
C ARG A 304 -11.38 3.58 8.67
N GLY A 305 -11.01 4.85 8.59
CA GLY A 305 -9.65 5.32 8.40
C GLY A 305 -9.10 5.16 6.97
N VAL A 306 -9.95 4.82 6.00
CA VAL A 306 -9.58 4.70 4.59
C VAL A 306 -10.38 5.67 3.74
N GLY A 307 -9.77 6.21 2.68
CA GLY A 307 -10.44 7.08 1.71
C GLY A 307 -11.15 8.27 2.38
N ALA A 308 -12.45 8.38 2.14
CA ALA A 308 -13.29 9.44 2.69
C ALA A 308 -13.99 9.07 4.03
N SER A 309 -13.70 7.88 4.60
CA SER A 309 -14.22 7.46 5.91
C SER A 309 -13.22 7.82 7.01
N PRO A 310 -13.40 8.91 7.77
CA PRO A 310 -12.46 9.32 8.80
C PRO A 310 -12.45 8.35 9.97
N PHE A 311 -11.33 8.28 10.66
CA PHE A 311 -11.22 7.60 11.96
C PHE A 311 -10.35 8.44 12.90
N THR A 312 -10.94 8.86 14.00
CA THR A 312 -10.30 9.72 15.01
C THR A 312 -10.07 9.00 16.34
N GLY A 313 -10.41 7.71 16.42
CA GLY A 313 -10.23 6.90 17.61
C GLY A 313 -8.79 6.40 17.79
N ASP A 314 -8.57 5.67 18.88
CA ASP A 314 -7.31 4.96 19.12
C ASP A 314 -7.22 3.73 18.19
N PRO A 315 -6.29 3.65 17.24
CA PRO A 315 -6.15 2.51 16.34
C PRO A 315 -5.80 1.21 17.08
N THR A 316 -5.21 1.29 18.27
CA THR A 316 -4.88 0.10 19.08
C THR A 316 -6.11 -0.52 19.75
N ALA A 317 -7.21 0.22 19.86
CA ALA A 317 -8.48 -0.25 20.43
C ALA A 317 -9.40 -0.93 19.41
N VAL A 318 -9.12 -0.77 18.11
CA VAL A 318 -9.97 -1.31 17.03
C VAL A 318 -9.99 -2.83 17.06
N ALA A 319 -11.18 -3.40 17.02
CA ALA A 319 -11.43 -4.85 16.98
C ALA A 319 -12.09 -5.25 15.64
N PHE A 320 -12.09 -6.52 15.32
CA PHE A 320 -12.77 -7.04 14.12
C PHE A 320 -14.27 -6.75 14.13
N ASP A 321 -14.90 -6.79 15.33
CA ASP A 321 -16.33 -6.49 15.49
C ASP A 321 -16.70 -5.04 15.15
N ASP A 322 -15.76 -4.09 15.22
CA ASP A 322 -16.02 -2.71 14.79
C ASP A 322 -16.29 -2.64 13.28
N TYR A 323 -15.55 -3.40 12.47
CA TYR A 323 -15.79 -3.48 11.03
C TYR A 323 -17.04 -4.30 10.70
N THR A 324 -17.36 -5.30 11.53
CA THR A 324 -18.63 -6.04 11.45
C THR A 324 -19.82 -5.10 11.68
N ALA A 325 -19.73 -4.23 12.69
CA ALA A 325 -20.76 -3.25 13.02
C ALA A 325 -20.95 -2.21 11.90
N ASP A 326 -19.86 -1.73 11.28
CA ASP A 326 -19.89 -0.85 10.11
C ASP A 326 -20.67 -1.46 8.95
N ALA A 327 -20.39 -2.73 8.61
CA ALA A 327 -21.08 -3.46 7.56
C ALA A 327 -22.56 -3.70 7.89
N ALA A 328 -22.85 -4.05 9.14
CA ALA A 328 -24.21 -4.26 9.61
C ALA A 328 -25.04 -2.95 9.59
N ALA A 329 -24.43 -1.82 9.93
CA ALA A 329 -25.07 -0.50 9.83
C ALA A 329 -25.38 -0.15 8.36
N GLY A 330 -24.44 -0.38 7.44
CA GLY A 330 -24.67 -0.21 6.00
C GLY A 330 -25.82 -1.09 5.48
N ALA A 331 -25.86 -2.35 5.88
CA ALA A 331 -26.96 -3.26 5.52
C ALA A 331 -28.32 -2.75 6.03
N ARG A 332 -28.39 -2.24 7.26
CA ARG A 332 -29.61 -1.61 7.80
C ARG A 332 -30.01 -0.36 7.04
N ALA A 333 -29.06 0.51 6.70
CA ALA A 333 -29.32 1.72 5.92
C ALA A 333 -29.89 1.37 4.54
N LEU A 334 -29.33 0.37 3.85
CA LEU A 334 -29.83 -0.12 2.56
C LEU A 334 -31.23 -0.76 2.68
N ALA A 335 -31.49 -1.53 3.73
CA ALA A 335 -32.79 -2.14 3.94
C ALA A 335 -33.89 -1.13 4.23
N ALA A 336 -33.55 0.01 4.82
CA ALA A 336 -34.47 1.12 5.09
C ALA A 336 -34.72 2.01 3.87
N ASP A 337 -33.89 1.94 2.82
CA ASP A 337 -34.03 2.75 1.63
C ASP A 337 -35.13 2.22 0.71
N ALA A 338 -36.13 3.05 0.43
CA ALA A 338 -37.31 2.68 -0.36
C ALA A 338 -36.98 2.31 -1.81
N ARG A 339 -35.80 2.62 -2.33
CA ARG A 339 -35.36 2.26 -3.67
C ARG A 339 -35.07 0.75 -3.81
N PHE A 340 -34.76 0.05 -2.70
CA PHE A 340 -34.27 -1.32 -2.74
C PHE A 340 -35.31 -2.33 -2.23
N SER A 341 -35.35 -3.50 -2.86
CA SER A 341 -36.26 -4.58 -2.50
C SER A 341 -35.72 -5.46 -1.36
N LYS A 342 -34.51 -5.95 -1.54
CA LYS A 342 -33.80 -6.82 -0.60
C LYS A 342 -32.28 -6.52 -0.67
N VAL A 343 -31.59 -6.74 0.44
CA VAL A 343 -30.13 -6.55 0.58
C VAL A 343 -29.43 -7.89 0.52
N VAL A 344 -28.30 -7.97 -0.20
CA VAL A 344 -27.37 -9.11 -0.19
C VAL A 344 -26.00 -8.61 0.21
N LEU A 345 -25.30 -9.32 1.11
CA LEU A 345 -23.92 -8.98 1.45
C LEU A 345 -22.98 -9.73 0.51
N VAL A 346 -22.01 -9.00 -0.06
CA VAL A 346 -20.98 -9.54 -0.94
C VAL A 346 -19.63 -9.19 -0.32
N GLY A 347 -19.00 -10.15 0.34
CA GLY A 347 -17.72 -9.94 1.01
C GLY A 347 -16.58 -10.57 0.23
N HIS A 348 -15.45 -9.85 0.10
CA HIS A 348 -14.24 -10.35 -0.53
C HIS A 348 -13.13 -10.59 0.50
N SER A 349 -12.47 -11.75 0.45
CA SER A 349 -11.36 -12.10 1.33
C SER A 349 -11.79 -11.99 2.82
N GLU A 350 -11.10 -11.21 3.66
CA GLU A 350 -11.52 -10.86 5.04
C GLU A 350 -12.96 -10.31 5.09
N GLY A 351 -13.36 -9.53 4.09
CA GLY A 351 -14.71 -8.98 3.97
C GLY A 351 -15.80 -10.05 3.87
N ALA A 352 -15.46 -11.27 3.46
CA ALA A 352 -16.37 -12.41 3.45
C ALA A 352 -16.77 -12.83 4.89
N LEU A 353 -15.81 -12.89 5.81
CA LEU A 353 -16.07 -13.16 7.22
C LEU A 353 -16.85 -12.00 7.88
N LEU A 354 -16.56 -10.74 7.51
CA LEU A 354 -17.33 -9.59 7.94
C LEU A 354 -18.81 -9.69 7.49
N ALA A 355 -19.05 -10.14 6.24
CA ALA A 355 -20.39 -10.34 5.70
C ALA A 355 -21.18 -11.42 6.47
N GLU A 356 -20.53 -12.56 6.77
CA GLU A 356 -21.15 -13.62 7.59
C GLU A 356 -21.55 -13.12 8.97
N ARG A 357 -20.62 -12.45 9.67
CA ARG A 357 -20.87 -11.92 11.01
C ARG A 357 -21.94 -10.83 11.01
N ALA A 358 -21.91 -9.93 10.01
CA ALA A 358 -22.94 -8.92 9.87
C ALA A 358 -24.32 -9.57 9.66
N ALA A 359 -24.44 -10.58 8.80
CA ALA A 359 -25.69 -11.35 8.62
C ALA A 359 -26.13 -12.05 9.91
N ASN A 360 -25.19 -12.67 10.64
CA ASN A 360 -25.44 -13.34 11.91
C ASN A 360 -25.85 -12.39 13.05
N SER A 361 -25.60 -11.07 12.91
CA SER A 361 -26.09 -10.06 13.85
C SER A 361 -27.60 -9.74 13.73
N GLY A 362 -28.29 -10.38 12.79
CA GLY A 362 -29.73 -10.25 12.63
C GLY A 362 -30.16 -9.07 11.74
N VAL A 363 -29.24 -8.51 10.91
CA VAL A 363 -29.64 -7.50 9.92
C VAL A 363 -30.51 -8.12 8.81
N PRO A 364 -31.47 -7.38 8.23
CA PRO A 364 -32.41 -7.91 7.24
C PRO A 364 -31.74 -8.08 5.88
N VAL A 365 -31.06 -9.21 5.66
CA VAL A 365 -30.42 -9.57 4.38
C VAL A 365 -31.02 -10.83 3.80
N ALA A 366 -31.01 -10.95 2.47
CA ALA A 366 -31.58 -12.08 1.73
C ALA A 366 -30.55 -13.18 1.44
N GLY A 367 -29.26 -12.89 1.55
CA GLY A 367 -28.19 -13.86 1.28
C GLY A 367 -26.80 -13.25 1.53
N VAL A 368 -25.80 -14.13 1.55
CA VAL A 368 -24.38 -13.79 1.66
C VAL A 368 -23.62 -14.42 0.51
N ALA A 369 -22.78 -13.65 -0.18
CA ALA A 369 -21.84 -14.14 -1.19
C ALA A 369 -20.42 -13.90 -0.67
N MET A 370 -19.65 -14.97 -0.50
CA MET A 370 -18.24 -14.97 -0.12
C MET A 370 -17.37 -15.12 -1.34
N LEU A 371 -16.54 -14.13 -1.63
CA LEU A 371 -15.62 -14.09 -2.76
C LEU A 371 -14.19 -14.28 -2.22
N ALA A 372 -13.53 -15.38 -2.56
CA ALA A 372 -12.22 -15.74 -2.04
C ALA A 372 -12.13 -15.64 -0.51
N GLY A 373 -13.19 -16.06 0.19
CA GLY A 373 -13.31 -15.96 1.63
C GLY A 373 -12.65 -17.10 2.39
N MET A 374 -12.21 -16.84 3.62
CA MET A 374 -11.64 -17.86 4.50
C MET A 374 -12.71 -18.83 4.99
N GLY A 375 -12.42 -20.12 4.93
CA GLY A 375 -13.22 -21.19 5.56
C GLY A 375 -12.48 -21.85 6.72
N ARG A 376 -11.19 -21.50 6.90
CA ARG A 376 -10.33 -21.94 8.00
C ARG A 376 -9.95 -20.72 8.85
N SER A 377 -9.35 -20.94 10.02
CA SER A 377 -8.93 -19.85 10.89
C SER A 377 -7.96 -18.90 10.17
N PHE A 378 -8.01 -17.62 10.51
CA PHE A 378 -7.11 -16.59 10.01
C PHE A 378 -5.64 -17.01 10.12
N THR A 379 -5.24 -17.58 11.27
CA THR A 379 -3.87 -18.05 11.50
C THR A 379 -3.46 -19.20 10.57
N ALA A 380 -4.36 -20.11 10.23
CA ALA A 380 -4.08 -21.21 9.29
C ALA A 380 -3.89 -20.69 7.86
N VAL A 381 -4.70 -19.73 7.43
CA VAL A 381 -4.58 -19.10 6.12
C VAL A 381 -3.28 -18.28 6.04
N LEU A 382 -2.97 -17.51 7.07
CA LEU A 382 -1.76 -16.70 7.11
C LEU A 382 -0.48 -17.56 7.17
N HIS A 383 -0.50 -18.68 7.93
CA HIS A 383 0.59 -19.67 7.92
C HIS A 383 0.83 -20.22 6.50
N GLU A 384 -0.24 -20.58 5.77
CA GLU A 384 -0.12 -21.08 4.40
C GLU A 384 0.48 -20.03 3.45
N GLN A 385 0.12 -18.75 3.61
CA GLN A 385 0.72 -17.64 2.86
C GLN A 385 2.21 -17.45 3.18
N MET A 386 2.59 -17.55 4.46
CA MET A 386 3.99 -17.42 4.88
C MET A 386 4.83 -18.62 4.44
N ALA A 387 4.28 -19.83 4.46
CA ALA A 387 4.96 -21.04 3.99
C ALA A 387 5.35 -20.97 2.49
N GLN A 388 4.69 -20.16 1.69
CA GLN A 388 5.08 -19.92 0.30
C GLN A 388 6.29 -18.99 0.15
N GLN A 389 6.72 -18.30 1.21
CA GLN A 389 7.72 -17.24 1.16
C GLN A 389 8.92 -17.51 2.09
N LEU A 390 8.73 -18.28 3.15
CA LEU A 390 9.71 -18.53 4.19
C LEU A 390 10.21 -19.97 4.11
N ASP A 391 11.50 -20.18 4.42
CA ASP A 391 12.01 -21.51 4.70
C ASP A 391 11.43 -22.06 6.01
N ALA A 392 11.61 -23.37 6.25
CA ALA A 392 11.01 -24.04 7.40
C ALA A 392 11.44 -23.44 8.76
N GLY A 393 12.69 -22.98 8.89
CA GLY A 393 13.19 -22.36 10.13
C GLY A 393 12.55 -21.00 10.39
N ARG A 394 12.48 -20.17 9.38
CA ARG A 394 11.82 -18.85 9.46
C ARG A 394 10.31 -18.97 9.64
N LEU A 395 9.67 -19.96 9.03
CA LEU A 395 8.25 -20.23 9.21
C LEU A 395 7.95 -20.63 10.65
N ALA A 396 8.73 -21.52 11.27
CA ALA A 396 8.58 -21.89 12.67
C ALA A 396 8.81 -20.70 13.63
N ALA A 397 9.77 -19.82 13.30
CA ALA A 397 9.98 -18.58 14.05
C ALA A 397 8.77 -17.62 13.91
N TYR A 398 8.21 -17.50 12.71
CA TYR A 398 6.99 -16.73 12.46
C TYR A 398 5.80 -17.26 13.27
N ASP A 399 5.57 -18.58 13.27
CA ASP A 399 4.48 -19.19 14.03
C ASP A 399 4.60 -18.94 15.55
N SER A 400 5.84 -19.05 16.06
CA SER A 400 6.14 -18.75 17.47
C SER A 400 5.87 -17.28 17.80
N LEU A 401 6.29 -16.37 16.91
CA LEU A 401 6.05 -14.94 17.06
C LEU A 401 4.56 -14.61 17.00
N MET A 402 3.81 -15.22 16.08
CA MET A 402 2.37 -15.06 15.94
C MET A 402 1.64 -15.52 17.21
N ALA A 403 2.04 -16.65 17.79
CA ALA A 403 1.47 -17.12 19.05
C ALA A 403 1.68 -16.11 20.20
N LEU A 404 2.87 -15.50 20.30
CA LEU A 404 3.15 -14.44 21.28
C LEU A 404 2.35 -13.16 20.96
N PHE A 405 2.24 -12.79 19.69
CA PHE A 405 1.47 -11.62 19.25
C PHE A 405 -0.02 -11.75 19.57
N LEU A 406 -0.59 -12.93 19.44
CA LEU A 406 -1.98 -13.23 19.79
C LEU A 406 -2.21 -13.38 21.30
N GLY A 407 -1.18 -13.68 22.07
CA GLY A 407 -1.28 -13.83 23.52
C GLY A 407 -1.61 -12.52 24.26
N SER A 408 -1.91 -12.62 25.56
CA SER A 408 -2.19 -11.47 26.44
C SER A 408 -0.94 -10.81 27.04
N GLY A 409 0.25 -11.35 26.76
CA GLY A 409 1.54 -10.84 27.23
C GLY A 409 1.92 -9.50 26.61
N PRO A 410 3.10 -8.96 26.98
CA PRO A 410 3.62 -7.76 26.36
C PRO A 410 3.81 -7.95 24.85
N MET A 411 3.95 -6.84 24.12
CA MET A 411 4.25 -6.89 22.68
C MET A 411 5.58 -7.60 22.46
N PRO A 412 5.64 -8.66 21.61
CA PRO A 412 6.91 -9.33 21.31
C PRO A 412 7.84 -8.40 20.52
N ASP A 413 9.15 -8.68 20.57
CA ASP A 413 10.09 -8.06 19.64
C ASP A 413 9.85 -8.62 18.24
N VAL A 414 9.43 -7.74 17.32
CA VAL A 414 9.03 -8.11 15.97
C VAL A 414 10.16 -7.74 14.99
N PRO A 415 10.69 -8.71 14.22
CA PRO A 415 11.65 -8.45 13.15
C PRO A 415 11.14 -7.41 12.15
N ASP A 416 12.05 -6.61 11.58
CA ASP A 416 11.70 -5.47 10.71
C ASP A 416 10.85 -5.86 9.50
N ASP A 417 11.12 -7.01 8.90
CA ASP A 417 10.38 -7.54 7.75
C ASP A 417 8.92 -7.96 8.10
N LEU A 418 8.61 -8.15 9.37
CA LEU A 418 7.27 -8.50 9.86
C LEU A 418 6.55 -7.34 10.57
N ARG A 419 7.22 -6.20 10.83
CA ARG A 419 6.64 -5.06 11.58
C ARG A 419 5.42 -4.45 10.90
N THR A 420 5.33 -4.47 9.59
CA THR A 420 4.14 -3.99 8.88
C THR A 420 2.92 -4.86 9.18
N LEU A 421 3.12 -6.17 9.32
CA LEU A 421 2.07 -7.13 9.61
C LEU A 421 1.74 -7.17 11.11
N LEU A 422 2.75 -7.20 11.98
CA LEU A 422 2.65 -7.43 13.42
C LEU A 422 2.96 -6.15 14.22
N ARG A 423 2.32 -5.03 13.88
CA ARG A 423 2.48 -3.75 14.60
C ARG A 423 1.47 -3.61 15.75
N PRO A 424 1.79 -2.83 16.79
CA PRO A 424 0.89 -2.65 17.96
C PRO A 424 -0.52 -2.21 17.58
N SER A 425 -0.65 -1.33 16.58
CA SER A 425 -1.95 -0.77 16.17
C SER A 425 -2.91 -1.77 15.54
N VAL A 426 -2.46 -2.96 15.13
CA VAL A 426 -3.34 -4.01 14.58
C VAL A 426 -3.49 -5.21 15.50
N ARG A 427 -2.79 -5.24 16.64
CA ARG A 427 -2.77 -6.41 17.51
C ARG A 427 -4.16 -6.82 17.98
N ARG A 428 -4.94 -5.88 18.49
CA ARG A 428 -6.31 -6.16 18.97
C ARG A 428 -7.21 -6.66 17.86
N PHE A 429 -7.12 -6.04 16.68
CA PHE A 429 -7.88 -6.47 15.51
C PHE A 429 -7.55 -7.92 15.16
N VAL A 430 -6.26 -8.26 15.01
CA VAL A 430 -5.79 -9.61 14.67
C VAL A 430 -6.17 -10.62 15.77
N GLN A 431 -6.07 -10.26 17.05
CA GLN A 431 -6.50 -11.13 18.16
C GLN A 431 -7.98 -11.46 18.06
N THR A 432 -8.83 -10.46 17.80
CA THR A 432 -10.29 -10.66 17.74
C THR A 432 -10.70 -11.40 16.47
N GLU A 433 -10.04 -11.18 15.33
CA GLU A 433 -10.26 -11.94 14.11
C GLU A 433 -9.83 -13.41 14.27
N SER A 434 -8.64 -13.64 14.82
CA SER A 434 -8.10 -15.01 15.03
C SER A 434 -8.92 -15.86 15.98
N ALA A 435 -9.74 -15.26 16.81
CA ALA A 435 -10.65 -15.98 17.71
C ALA A 435 -11.92 -16.49 17.01
N ILE A 436 -12.15 -16.11 15.76
CA ILE A 436 -13.35 -16.49 15.00
C ILE A 436 -13.08 -17.78 14.22
N ASP A 437 -14.02 -18.70 14.24
CA ASP A 437 -14.08 -19.86 13.36
C ASP A 437 -15.02 -19.55 12.17
N PRO A 438 -14.49 -19.27 10.95
CA PRO A 438 -15.32 -18.96 9.78
C PRO A 438 -16.30 -20.07 9.43
N ALA A 439 -15.90 -21.33 9.54
CA ALA A 439 -16.78 -22.47 9.31
C ALA A 439 -17.95 -22.51 10.30
N ALA A 440 -17.75 -22.10 11.55
CA ALA A 440 -18.82 -21.98 12.52
C ALA A 440 -19.76 -20.80 12.21
N GLU A 441 -19.22 -19.67 11.74
CA GLU A 441 -20.05 -18.54 11.30
C GLU A 441 -20.92 -18.93 10.09
N ALA A 442 -20.37 -19.66 9.10
CA ALA A 442 -21.12 -20.16 7.95
C ALA A 442 -22.28 -21.07 8.38
N ARG A 443 -22.05 -21.97 9.36
CA ARG A 443 -23.11 -22.85 9.91
C ARG A 443 -24.26 -22.07 10.56
N ARG A 444 -23.99 -20.90 11.13
CA ARG A 444 -24.98 -20.07 11.83
C ARG A 444 -25.85 -19.22 10.90
N LEU A 445 -25.46 -19.04 9.65
CA LEU A 445 -26.21 -18.23 8.69
C LEU A 445 -27.64 -18.75 8.53
N ALA A 446 -28.63 -17.90 8.74
CA ALA A 446 -30.03 -18.20 8.51
C ALA A 446 -30.48 -17.98 7.05
N VAL A 447 -29.59 -17.43 6.22
CA VAL A 447 -29.84 -17.06 4.82
C VAL A 447 -28.97 -17.90 3.86
N PRO A 448 -29.33 -18.03 2.57
CA PRO A 448 -28.52 -18.72 1.57
C PRO A 448 -27.07 -18.17 1.49
N LEU A 449 -26.13 -19.09 1.21
CA LEU A 449 -24.72 -18.81 1.08
C LEU A 449 -24.23 -19.17 -0.33
N LEU A 450 -23.54 -18.23 -0.98
CA LEU A 450 -22.74 -18.44 -2.17
C LEU A 450 -21.25 -18.34 -1.79
N VAL A 451 -20.43 -19.26 -2.26
CA VAL A 451 -18.96 -19.22 -2.17
C VAL A 451 -18.38 -19.24 -3.57
N VAL A 452 -17.57 -18.24 -3.92
CA VAL A 452 -16.84 -18.21 -5.20
C VAL A 452 -15.36 -18.16 -4.90
N GLN A 453 -14.58 -19.07 -5.48
CA GLN A 453 -13.15 -19.23 -5.24
C GLN A 453 -12.38 -19.34 -6.55
N GLY A 454 -11.26 -18.62 -6.66
CA GLY A 454 -10.32 -18.79 -7.76
C GLY A 454 -9.41 -20.01 -7.54
N ALA A 455 -9.22 -20.86 -8.55
CA ALA A 455 -8.40 -22.07 -8.42
C ALA A 455 -6.89 -21.77 -8.37
N THR A 456 -6.46 -20.63 -8.92
CA THR A 456 -5.05 -20.20 -8.91
C THR A 456 -4.75 -19.17 -7.82
N ASP A 457 -5.71 -18.88 -6.92
CA ASP A 457 -5.53 -17.98 -5.78
C ASP A 457 -4.36 -18.42 -4.91
N ILE A 458 -3.42 -17.49 -4.64
CA ILE A 458 -2.23 -17.71 -3.79
C ILE A 458 -2.40 -17.16 -2.38
N GLN A 459 -3.53 -16.49 -2.07
CA GLN A 459 -3.81 -15.93 -0.75
C GLN A 459 -4.77 -16.80 0.04
N VAL A 460 -5.92 -17.16 -0.55
CA VAL A 460 -6.92 -18.04 0.04
C VAL A 460 -7.08 -19.23 -0.91
N SER A 461 -6.82 -20.43 -0.40
CA SER A 461 -6.80 -21.62 -1.25
C SER A 461 -8.18 -22.26 -1.40
N VAL A 462 -8.33 -23.13 -2.40
CA VAL A 462 -9.56 -23.92 -2.61
C VAL A 462 -9.98 -24.70 -1.37
N ARG A 463 -9.03 -25.04 -0.47
CA ARG A 463 -9.33 -25.70 0.82
C ARG A 463 -10.28 -24.89 1.70
N ASP A 464 -10.29 -23.58 1.56
CA ASP A 464 -11.20 -22.70 2.31
C ASP A 464 -12.64 -22.83 1.79
N ALA A 465 -12.82 -22.87 0.48
CA ALA A 465 -14.13 -23.15 -0.13
C ALA A 465 -14.63 -24.57 0.21
N GLU A 466 -13.73 -25.56 0.27
CA GLU A 466 -14.05 -26.92 0.70
C GLU A 466 -14.46 -26.98 2.17
N ALA A 467 -13.77 -26.24 3.05
CA ALA A 467 -14.13 -26.12 4.48
C ALA A 467 -15.52 -25.50 4.66
N LEU A 468 -15.83 -24.43 3.92
CA LEU A 468 -17.17 -23.81 3.93
C LEU A 468 -18.25 -24.76 3.41
N ARG A 469 -17.99 -25.50 2.32
CA ARG A 469 -18.91 -26.52 1.82
C ARG A 469 -19.15 -27.64 2.83
N ALA A 470 -18.11 -28.08 3.52
CA ALA A 470 -18.22 -29.10 4.55
C ALA A 470 -19.00 -28.60 5.78
N ALA A 471 -18.82 -27.32 6.13
CA ALA A 471 -19.54 -26.70 7.23
C ALA A 471 -21.02 -26.46 6.91
N ARG A 472 -21.33 -26.18 5.63
CA ARG A 472 -22.67 -25.85 5.18
C ARG A 472 -22.96 -26.52 3.81
N SER A 473 -23.57 -27.67 3.85
CA SER A 473 -23.80 -28.54 2.69
C SER A 473 -24.76 -27.97 1.64
N ASP A 474 -25.62 -27.00 2.03
CA ASP A 474 -26.53 -26.27 1.14
C ASP A 474 -25.91 -25.01 0.54
N ALA A 475 -24.66 -24.70 0.83
CA ALA A 475 -23.94 -23.60 0.20
C ALA A 475 -23.71 -23.89 -1.28
N GLU A 476 -23.99 -22.89 -2.12
CA GLU A 476 -23.61 -22.91 -3.54
C GLU A 476 -22.12 -22.57 -3.64
N VAL A 477 -21.31 -23.48 -4.21
CA VAL A 477 -19.85 -23.30 -4.28
C VAL A 477 -19.38 -23.40 -5.71
N HIS A 478 -18.74 -22.33 -6.19
CA HIS A 478 -18.11 -22.23 -7.51
C HIS A 478 -16.60 -22.07 -7.37
N VAL A 479 -15.84 -23.00 -7.92
CA VAL A 479 -14.39 -22.88 -8.09
C VAL A 479 -14.12 -22.54 -9.54
N ILE A 480 -13.58 -21.34 -9.79
CA ILE A 480 -13.33 -20.84 -11.14
C ILE A 480 -11.89 -21.21 -11.54
N PRO A 481 -11.71 -22.04 -12.59
CA PRO A 481 -10.39 -22.32 -13.13
C PRO A 481 -9.68 -21.03 -13.54
N ASP A 482 -8.36 -21.01 -13.42
CA ASP A 482 -7.51 -19.91 -13.89
C ASP A 482 -7.91 -18.51 -13.40
N ALA A 483 -8.60 -18.42 -12.25
CA ALA A 483 -8.90 -17.16 -11.57
C ALA A 483 -8.05 -17.02 -10.31
N ASN A 484 -7.48 -15.83 -10.10
CA ASN A 484 -6.71 -15.52 -8.91
C ASN A 484 -7.58 -14.92 -7.78
N HIS A 485 -6.93 -14.43 -6.71
CA HIS A 485 -7.59 -13.79 -5.56
C HIS A 485 -8.48 -12.60 -5.94
N LEU A 486 -8.13 -11.85 -6.97
CA LEU A 486 -8.86 -10.68 -7.46
C LEU A 486 -9.82 -11.00 -8.61
N PHE A 487 -10.03 -12.29 -8.89
CA PHE A 487 -10.90 -12.77 -9.95
C PHE A 487 -10.54 -12.23 -11.34
N VAL A 488 -9.26 -12.10 -11.63
CA VAL A 488 -8.75 -11.92 -12.98
C VAL A 488 -8.17 -13.23 -13.50
N HIS A 489 -8.21 -13.41 -14.82
CA HIS A 489 -7.74 -14.63 -15.46
C HIS A 489 -6.22 -14.75 -15.40
N ILE A 490 -5.73 -15.80 -14.77
CA ILE A 490 -4.32 -16.20 -14.74
C ILE A 490 -4.19 -17.69 -14.41
N ALA A 491 -3.57 -18.47 -15.32
CA ALA A 491 -3.46 -19.92 -15.19
C ALA A 491 -2.30 -20.40 -14.29
N THR A 492 -1.41 -19.50 -13.86
CA THR A 492 -0.23 -19.87 -13.05
C THR A 492 -0.38 -19.43 -11.60
N ARG A 493 0.22 -20.19 -10.68
CA ARG A 493 0.41 -19.80 -9.27
C ARG A 493 1.76 -19.13 -9.00
N ASP A 494 2.56 -18.84 -10.05
CA ASP A 494 3.80 -18.08 -9.89
C ASP A 494 3.51 -16.73 -9.24
N ARG A 495 4.17 -16.46 -8.12
CA ARG A 495 3.91 -15.27 -7.30
C ARG A 495 4.17 -13.97 -8.06
N GLY A 496 5.24 -13.92 -8.86
CA GLY A 496 5.59 -12.72 -9.62
C GLY A 496 4.52 -12.40 -10.67
N ALA A 497 4.08 -13.41 -11.42
CA ALA A 497 3.00 -13.28 -12.39
C ALA A 497 1.67 -12.89 -11.73
N GLN A 498 1.34 -13.50 -10.58
CA GLN A 498 0.13 -13.16 -9.82
C GLN A 498 0.14 -11.69 -9.37
N LEU A 499 1.23 -11.22 -8.73
CA LEU A 499 1.35 -9.85 -8.24
C LEU A 499 1.35 -8.81 -9.37
N ALA A 500 1.85 -9.16 -10.56
CA ALA A 500 1.79 -8.27 -11.72
C ALA A 500 0.33 -7.92 -12.11
N THR A 501 -0.62 -8.83 -11.89
CA THR A 501 -2.04 -8.57 -12.16
C THR A 501 -2.69 -7.61 -11.17
N TYR A 502 -2.08 -7.38 -9.99
CA TYR A 502 -2.66 -6.55 -8.91
C TYR A 502 -2.52 -5.05 -9.15
N ASN A 503 -1.82 -4.67 -10.21
CA ASN A 503 -1.58 -3.27 -10.58
C ASN A 503 -2.02 -2.95 -12.02
N ASP A 504 -2.85 -3.80 -12.61
CA ASP A 504 -3.39 -3.58 -13.95
C ASP A 504 -4.92 -3.47 -13.93
N PRO A 505 -5.46 -2.26 -13.75
CA PRO A 505 -6.90 -2.03 -13.76
C PRO A 505 -7.55 -2.25 -15.13
N ALA A 506 -6.78 -2.46 -16.21
CA ALA A 506 -7.33 -2.82 -17.52
C ALA A 506 -7.77 -4.29 -17.59
N LEU A 507 -7.25 -5.16 -16.73
CA LEU A 507 -7.66 -6.57 -16.70
C LEU A 507 -9.14 -6.70 -16.30
N PRO A 508 -9.97 -7.42 -17.07
CA PRO A 508 -11.37 -7.65 -16.73
C PRO A 508 -11.51 -8.67 -15.59
N LEU A 509 -12.62 -8.61 -14.88
CA LEU A 509 -13.05 -9.72 -14.03
C LEU A 509 -13.41 -10.94 -14.89
N VAL A 510 -13.16 -12.13 -14.37
CA VAL A 510 -13.64 -13.37 -15.04
C VAL A 510 -15.17 -13.36 -15.11
N PRO A 511 -15.77 -13.66 -16.27
CA PRO A 511 -17.22 -13.60 -16.46
C PRO A 511 -18.01 -14.52 -15.52
N GLU A 512 -17.40 -15.63 -15.10
CA GLU A 512 -17.99 -16.63 -14.20
C GLU A 512 -18.28 -16.03 -12.81
N LEU A 513 -17.42 -15.13 -12.31
CA LEU A 513 -17.70 -14.41 -11.06
C LEU A 513 -18.99 -13.59 -11.19
N VAL A 514 -19.07 -12.76 -12.23
CA VAL A 514 -20.22 -11.88 -12.46
C VAL A 514 -21.49 -12.71 -12.60
N SER A 515 -21.44 -13.79 -13.37
CA SER A 515 -22.58 -14.69 -13.60
C SER A 515 -23.05 -15.37 -12.30
N ALA A 516 -22.12 -15.91 -11.50
CA ALA A 516 -22.45 -16.57 -10.24
C ALA A 516 -23.09 -15.59 -9.23
N VAL A 517 -22.50 -14.41 -9.04
CA VAL A 517 -23.01 -13.41 -8.11
C VAL A 517 -24.38 -12.87 -8.57
N THR A 518 -24.53 -12.56 -9.85
CA THR A 518 -25.80 -12.06 -10.41
C THR A 518 -26.91 -13.10 -10.25
N ALA A 519 -26.68 -14.35 -10.66
CA ALA A 519 -27.68 -15.41 -10.57
C ALA A 519 -28.08 -15.70 -9.10
N PHE A 520 -27.11 -15.66 -8.18
CA PHE A 520 -27.39 -15.82 -6.75
C PHE A 520 -28.27 -14.69 -6.23
N ILE A 521 -27.91 -13.41 -6.50
CA ILE A 521 -28.69 -12.27 -6.05
C ILE A 521 -30.12 -12.33 -6.60
N GLU A 522 -30.29 -12.57 -7.89
CA GLU A 522 -31.60 -12.69 -8.51
C GLU A 522 -32.46 -13.79 -7.84
N ARG A 523 -31.86 -14.95 -7.53
CA ARG A 523 -32.56 -16.06 -6.91
C ARG A 523 -33.03 -15.76 -5.49
N VAL A 524 -32.17 -15.17 -4.64
CA VAL A 524 -32.50 -14.94 -3.23
C VAL A 524 -33.35 -13.70 -3.03
N THR A 525 -33.51 -12.86 -4.04
CA THR A 525 -34.29 -11.61 -3.98
C THR A 525 -35.65 -11.67 -4.67
N ARG A 526 -36.00 -12.78 -5.31
CA ARG A 526 -37.33 -13.08 -5.86
C ARG A 526 -38.45 -13.08 -4.82
#